data_ce39245ab7e8dba90a65db07b21fcfea
#
_entry.id   ce39245ab7e8dba90a65db07b21fcfea
#
_cell.length_a   1.000
_cell.length_b   1.000
_cell.length_c   1.000
_cell.angle_alpha   90.00
_cell.angle_beta   90.00
_cell.angle_gamma   90.00
#
_symmetry.space_group_name_H-M   'P 1'
#
loop_
_entity.id
_entity.type
_entity.pdbx_description
1 polymer ?
#
loop_
_entity_poly.entity_id
_entity_poly.type
_entity_poly.pdbx_seq_one_letter_code
_entity_poly.pdbx_strand_id
1 'polypeptide(L)'
;MSLNGKRIAVLVDNLYQEMEVWYPLFRLKEAGAAVITVGAKAGETYTSKLGYPVKCELSYDDAHAADFDGVVVPGGFAPDLIRRHAKANQLVHDLNAQGKLVAAICHGLWVLCSAHGMLKGRTCTSFFAIQDDVRNAGAHWVDHEVVVDNNLVTSRKPEDLPAFCKAAIEVLSGVLV
;
A
#
# COMPACT_ATOMS: atom_id res chain seq x y z
N MET A 1 17.47 9.50 -5.91
CA MET A 1 17.28 8.08 -6.29
C MET A 1 16.28 8.03 -7.42
N SER A 2 16.60 7.35 -8.50
CA SER A 2 15.73 7.24 -9.68
C SER A 2 15.01 5.90 -9.66
N LEU A 3 13.72 5.93 -9.93
CA LEU A 3 12.86 4.75 -10.06
C LEU A 3 12.50 4.46 -11.54
N ASN A 4 13.34 4.91 -12.47
CA ASN A 4 13.12 4.65 -13.90
C ASN A 4 12.98 3.15 -14.17
N GLY A 5 11.94 2.76 -14.91
CA GLY A 5 11.61 1.37 -15.21
C GLY A 5 10.84 0.63 -14.11
N LYS A 6 10.68 1.21 -12.92
CA LYS A 6 9.85 0.63 -11.86
C LYS A 6 8.38 0.87 -12.12
N ARG A 7 7.54 -0.11 -11.81
CA ARG A 7 6.08 -0.04 -11.94
C ARG A 7 5.41 -0.35 -10.62
N ILE A 8 4.59 0.58 -10.12
CA ILE A 8 4.00 0.52 -8.79
C ILE A 8 2.48 0.55 -8.88
N ALA A 9 1.81 -0.39 -8.21
CA ALA A 9 0.37 -0.37 -8.02
C ALA A 9 0.02 0.54 -6.83
N VAL A 10 -1.02 1.37 -6.96
CA VAL A 10 -1.67 2.06 -5.84
C VAL A 10 -3.09 1.54 -5.77
N LEU A 11 -3.45 0.85 -4.68
CA LEU A 11 -4.79 0.30 -4.53
C LEU A 11 -5.80 1.41 -4.24
N VAL A 12 -6.95 1.36 -4.89
CA VAL A 12 -8.00 2.36 -4.75
C VAL A 12 -9.38 1.73 -4.61
N ASP A 13 -10.20 2.34 -3.76
CA ASP A 13 -11.64 2.08 -3.66
C ASP A 13 -12.30 3.33 -3.06
N ASN A 14 -13.63 3.36 -2.96
CA ASN A 14 -14.36 4.46 -2.35
C ASN A 14 -13.95 4.71 -0.90
N LEU A 15 -14.11 5.95 -0.46
CA LEU A 15 -13.80 6.43 0.89
C LEU A 15 -12.31 6.31 1.27
N TYR A 16 -11.41 6.38 0.28
CA TYR A 16 -9.96 6.43 0.53
C TYR A 16 -9.56 7.75 1.22
N GLN A 17 -8.43 7.76 1.88
CA GLN A 17 -7.84 8.98 2.42
C GLN A 17 -7.05 9.70 1.31
N GLU A 18 -7.38 10.96 1.02
CA GLU A 18 -6.90 11.71 -0.14
C GLU A 18 -5.38 11.75 -0.25
N MET A 19 -4.73 12.19 0.81
CA MET A 19 -3.28 12.37 0.80
C MET A 19 -2.54 11.04 0.70
N GLU A 20 -3.11 9.96 1.25
CA GLU A 20 -2.50 8.63 1.25
C GLU A 20 -2.55 7.94 -0.12
N VAL A 21 -3.37 8.42 -1.04
CA VAL A 21 -3.36 8.05 -2.47
C VAL A 21 -2.51 9.03 -3.27
N TRP A 22 -2.82 10.34 -3.19
CA TRP A 22 -2.28 11.32 -4.12
C TRP A 22 -0.82 11.68 -3.84
N TYR A 23 -0.41 11.78 -2.57
CA TYR A 23 0.97 12.09 -2.24
C TYR A 23 1.93 10.97 -2.69
N PRO A 24 1.72 9.68 -2.34
CA PRO A 24 2.57 8.59 -2.85
C PRO A 24 2.55 8.49 -4.37
N LEU A 25 1.38 8.67 -5.00
CA LEU A 25 1.24 8.61 -6.46
C LEU A 25 2.14 9.64 -7.15
N PHE A 26 2.07 10.90 -6.73
CA PHE A 26 2.90 11.95 -7.32
C PHE A 26 4.37 11.81 -6.93
N ARG A 27 4.66 11.46 -5.67
CA ARG A 27 6.03 11.33 -5.19
C ARG A 27 6.80 10.21 -5.88
N LEU A 28 6.13 9.09 -6.16
CA LEU A 28 6.71 7.98 -6.90
C LEU A 28 6.88 8.31 -8.40
N LYS A 29 5.89 9.00 -9.01
CA LYS A 29 6.01 9.51 -10.37
C LYS A 29 7.17 10.51 -10.51
N GLU A 30 7.31 11.44 -9.57
CA GLU A 30 8.42 12.39 -9.53
C GLU A 30 9.79 11.66 -9.45
N ALA A 31 9.86 10.54 -8.75
CA ALA A 31 11.05 9.70 -8.67
C ALA A 31 11.31 8.88 -9.95
N GLY A 32 10.40 8.89 -10.93
CA GLY A 32 10.54 8.23 -12.23
C GLY A 32 9.78 6.91 -12.39
N ALA A 33 8.98 6.48 -11.41
CA ALA A 33 8.20 5.26 -11.51
C ALA A 33 6.95 5.44 -12.40
N ALA A 34 6.56 4.37 -13.10
CA ALA A 34 5.22 4.22 -13.64
C ALA A 34 4.27 3.82 -12.49
N VAL A 35 3.27 4.64 -12.21
CA VAL A 35 2.31 4.39 -11.11
C VAL A 35 0.93 4.17 -11.69
N ILE A 36 0.33 3.04 -11.36
CA ILE A 36 -0.97 2.57 -11.87
C ILE A 36 -1.93 2.44 -10.70
N THR A 37 -3.10 3.06 -10.81
CA THR A 37 -4.19 2.88 -9.85
C THR A 37 -4.94 1.57 -10.13
N VAL A 38 -5.07 0.73 -9.11
CA VAL A 38 -5.65 -0.61 -9.22
C VAL A 38 -6.84 -0.74 -8.28
N GLY A 39 -7.99 -1.13 -8.79
CA GLY A 39 -9.25 -1.23 -8.04
C GLY A 39 -10.14 -2.36 -8.51
N ALA A 40 -11.40 -2.41 -8.05
CA ALA A 40 -12.31 -3.49 -8.42
C ALA A 40 -12.67 -3.48 -9.92
N LYS A 41 -12.74 -2.31 -10.54
CA LYS A 41 -13.17 -2.20 -11.94
C LYS A 41 -12.39 -1.12 -12.68
N ALA A 42 -11.68 -1.52 -13.74
CA ALA A 42 -10.96 -0.60 -14.61
C ALA A 42 -11.91 0.41 -15.28
N GLY A 43 -11.46 1.67 -15.36
CA GLY A 43 -12.23 2.79 -15.91
C GLY A 43 -13.22 3.44 -14.95
N GLU A 44 -13.52 2.83 -13.81
CA GLU A 44 -14.39 3.40 -12.77
C GLU A 44 -13.67 4.55 -12.03
N THR A 45 -14.45 5.50 -11.52
CA THR A 45 -13.98 6.58 -10.69
C THR A 45 -14.42 6.35 -9.26
N TYR A 46 -13.47 6.17 -8.36
CA TYR A 46 -13.70 6.10 -6.93
C TYR A 46 -13.58 7.48 -6.29
N THR A 47 -14.27 7.70 -5.19
CA THR A 47 -14.24 8.98 -4.47
C THR A 47 -13.68 8.81 -3.06
N SER A 48 -12.89 9.79 -2.65
CA SER A 48 -12.31 9.82 -1.30
C SER A 48 -13.38 10.12 -0.22
N LYS A 49 -12.95 10.12 1.04
CA LYS A 49 -13.79 10.55 2.17
C LYS A 49 -14.38 11.95 2.02
N LEU A 50 -13.66 12.84 1.33
CA LEU A 50 -14.05 14.22 1.08
C LEU A 50 -14.58 14.45 -0.34
N GLY A 51 -14.81 13.38 -1.11
CA GLY A 51 -15.39 13.44 -2.44
C GLY A 51 -14.38 13.68 -3.58
N TYR A 52 -13.07 13.67 -3.32
CA TYR A 52 -12.06 13.85 -4.38
C TYR A 52 -11.95 12.59 -5.24
N PRO A 53 -12.03 12.72 -6.59
CA PRO A 53 -12.08 11.56 -7.47
C PRO A 53 -10.70 10.98 -7.76
N VAL A 54 -10.62 9.65 -7.93
CA VAL A 54 -9.49 8.94 -8.52
C VAL A 54 -10.00 7.94 -9.54
N LYS A 55 -9.40 7.92 -10.74
CA LYS A 55 -9.75 6.96 -11.78
C LYS A 55 -8.98 5.66 -11.54
N CYS A 56 -9.67 4.53 -11.61
CA CYS A 56 -9.07 3.20 -11.61
C CYS A 56 -8.56 2.87 -13.03
N GLU A 57 -7.27 2.58 -13.15
CA GLU A 57 -6.64 2.30 -14.45
C GLU A 57 -6.65 0.80 -14.77
N LEU A 58 -6.56 -0.07 -13.74
CA LEU A 58 -6.49 -1.52 -13.90
C LEU A 58 -7.37 -2.22 -12.86
N SER A 59 -8.04 -3.30 -13.25
CA SER A 59 -8.83 -4.11 -12.32
C SER A 59 -7.96 -5.04 -11.47
N TYR A 60 -8.45 -5.46 -10.28
CA TYR A 60 -7.77 -6.51 -9.49
C TYR A 60 -7.66 -7.83 -10.25
N ASP A 61 -8.62 -8.14 -11.14
CA ASP A 61 -8.62 -9.38 -11.92
C ASP A 61 -7.49 -9.39 -12.97
N ASP A 62 -7.11 -8.23 -13.50
CA ASP A 62 -6.09 -8.07 -14.53
C ASP A 62 -4.72 -7.71 -13.95
N ALA A 63 -4.63 -7.39 -12.64
CA ALA A 63 -3.39 -7.02 -11.98
C ALA A 63 -2.61 -8.26 -11.52
N HIS A 64 -1.44 -8.47 -12.11
CA HIS A 64 -0.57 -9.58 -11.76
C HIS A 64 0.70 -9.10 -11.07
N ALA A 65 1.12 -9.79 -10.00
CA ALA A 65 2.32 -9.43 -9.24
C ALA A 65 3.60 -9.38 -10.10
N ALA A 66 3.64 -10.16 -11.17
CA ALA A 66 4.75 -10.14 -12.13
C ALA A 66 4.95 -8.78 -12.82
N ASP A 67 3.87 -8.00 -12.97
CA ASP A 67 3.86 -6.74 -13.71
C ASP A 67 4.27 -5.52 -12.85
N PHE A 68 4.49 -5.70 -11.56
CA PHE A 68 4.80 -4.62 -10.63
C PHE A 68 6.07 -4.90 -9.83
N ASP A 69 6.75 -3.83 -9.44
CA ASP A 69 7.87 -3.84 -8.48
C ASP A 69 7.42 -3.60 -7.05
N GLY A 70 6.17 -3.17 -6.85
CA GLY A 70 5.60 -2.95 -5.52
C GLY A 70 4.17 -2.47 -5.55
N VAL A 71 3.59 -2.37 -4.35
CA VAL A 71 2.24 -1.88 -4.11
C VAL A 71 2.20 -0.88 -2.96
N VAL A 72 1.37 0.15 -3.12
CA VAL A 72 0.99 1.08 -2.06
C VAL A 72 -0.46 0.81 -1.68
N VAL A 73 -0.71 0.62 -0.39
CA VAL A 73 -2.03 0.39 0.19
C VAL A 73 -2.39 1.57 1.08
N PRO A 74 -3.22 2.49 0.60
CA PRO A 74 -3.65 3.65 1.37
C PRO A 74 -4.69 3.26 2.43
N GLY A 75 -4.97 4.18 3.33
CA GLY A 75 -6.01 4.06 4.34
C GLY A 75 -7.32 4.78 4.00
N GLY A 76 -7.92 5.41 4.99
CA GLY A 76 -9.31 5.81 4.99
C GLY A 76 -10.20 4.62 5.34
N PHE A 77 -11.39 4.55 4.75
CA PHE A 77 -12.27 3.37 4.85
C PHE A 77 -12.10 2.40 3.68
N ALA A 78 -11.43 2.82 2.60
CA ALA A 78 -11.17 2.00 1.42
C ALA A 78 -10.57 0.62 1.73
N PRO A 79 -9.63 0.44 2.69
CA PRO A 79 -9.09 -0.88 3.03
C PRO A 79 -10.13 -1.93 3.42
N ASP A 80 -11.24 -1.52 4.06
CA ASP A 80 -12.33 -2.44 4.36
C ASP A 80 -13.04 -2.94 3.09
N LEU A 81 -13.16 -2.08 2.08
CA LEU A 81 -13.73 -2.44 0.79
C LEU A 81 -12.74 -3.29 -0.03
N ILE A 82 -11.48 -2.85 -0.12
CA ILE A 82 -10.40 -3.52 -0.86
C ILE A 82 -10.21 -4.97 -0.37
N ARG A 83 -10.14 -5.19 0.95
CA ARG A 83 -9.90 -6.51 1.55
C ARG A 83 -10.99 -7.54 1.26
N ARG A 84 -12.19 -7.10 0.84
CA ARG A 84 -13.28 -7.99 0.42
C ARG A 84 -13.01 -8.68 -0.91
N HIS A 85 -12.07 -8.15 -1.71
CA HIS A 85 -11.68 -8.70 -2.99
C HIS A 85 -10.50 -9.68 -2.82
N ALA A 86 -10.75 -10.97 -3.02
CA ALA A 86 -9.72 -12.00 -2.90
C ALA A 86 -8.50 -11.74 -3.80
N LYS A 87 -8.72 -11.19 -5.01
CA LYS A 87 -7.66 -10.84 -5.96
C LYS A 87 -6.76 -9.69 -5.46
N ALA A 88 -7.32 -8.70 -4.75
CA ALA A 88 -6.52 -7.64 -4.14
C ALA A 88 -5.61 -8.20 -3.05
N ASN A 89 -6.15 -9.04 -2.16
CA ASN A 89 -5.37 -9.71 -1.11
C ASN A 89 -4.29 -10.61 -1.70
N GLN A 90 -4.61 -11.35 -2.78
CA GLN A 90 -3.67 -12.22 -3.48
C GLN A 90 -2.53 -11.40 -4.13
N LEU A 91 -2.83 -10.28 -4.79
CA LEU A 91 -1.83 -9.41 -5.38
C LEU A 91 -0.81 -8.93 -4.33
N VAL A 92 -1.29 -8.46 -3.18
CA VAL A 92 -0.43 -8.00 -2.07
C VAL A 92 0.41 -9.16 -1.52
N HIS A 93 -0.20 -10.33 -1.30
CA HIS A 93 0.50 -11.53 -0.87
C HIS A 93 1.61 -11.93 -1.84
N ASP A 94 1.32 -11.99 -3.13
CA ASP A 94 2.27 -12.45 -4.14
C ASP A 94 3.44 -11.48 -4.35
N LEU A 95 3.18 -10.17 -4.27
CA LEU A 95 4.25 -9.16 -4.27
C LEU A 95 5.17 -9.34 -3.06
N ASN A 96 4.59 -9.55 -1.87
CA ASN A 96 5.38 -9.84 -0.67
C ASN A 96 6.20 -11.12 -0.81
N ALA A 97 5.60 -12.21 -1.31
CA ALA A 97 6.28 -13.49 -1.51
C ALA A 97 7.44 -13.41 -2.50
N GLN A 98 7.36 -12.47 -3.46
CA GLN A 98 8.43 -12.18 -4.43
C GLN A 98 9.49 -11.19 -3.90
N GLY A 99 9.41 -10.77 -2.63
CA GLY A 99 10.32 -9.79 -2.04
C GLY A 99 10.18 -8.37 -2.61
N LYS A 100 9.08 -8.09 -3.32
CA LYS A 100 8.77 -6.78 -3.88
C LYS A 100 8.18 -5.86 -2.81
N LEU A 101 8.28 -4.54 -3.02
CA LEU A 101 7.79 -3.57 -2.05
C LEU A 101 6.29 -3.78 -1.74
N VAL A 102 5.98 -3.86 -0.45
CA VAL A 102 4.63 -3.67 0.08
C VAL A 102 4.66 -2.47 1.03
N ALA A 103 4.02 -1.38 0.63
CA ALA A 103 3.97 -0.16 1.42
C ALA A 103 2.53 0.11 1.85
N ALA A 104 2.25 0.14 3.15
CA ALA A 104 0.89 0.34 3.67
C ALA A 104 0.87 1.42 4.75
N ILE A 105 -0.15 2.26 4.73
CA ILE A 105 -0.29 3.36 5.68
C ILE A 105 -1.69 3.35 6.32
N CYS A 106 -1.75 3.78 7.59
CA CYS A 106 -3.00 4.02 8.31
C CYS A 106 -3.83 2.72 8.44
N HIS A 107 -5.09 2.73 7.99
CA HIS A 107 -5.95 1.54 7.93
C HIS A 107 -5.59 0.58 6.78
N GLY A 108 -4.64 0.94 5.91
CA GLY A 108 -4.16 0.07 4.82
C GLY A 108 -3.69 -1.31 5.30
N LEU A 109 -3.22 -1.41 6.54
CA LEU A 109 -2.81 -2.67 7.16
C LEU A 109 -3.94 -3.71 7.24
N TRP A 110 -5.22 -3.32 7.19
CA TRP A 110 -6.32 -4.29 7.12
C TRP A 110 -6.26 -5.19 5.88
N VAL A 111 -5.81 -4.66 4.75
CA VAL A 111 -5.60 -5.49 3.55
C VAL A 111 -4.50 -6.51 3.81
N LEU A 112 -3.42 -6.10 4.47
CA LEU A 112 -2.31 -6.98 4.83
C LEU A 112 -2.72 -8.07 5.85
N CYS A 113 -3.60 -7.72 6.80
CA CYS A 113 -4.19 -8.71 7.73
C CYS A 113 -4.96 -9.81 6.98
N SER A 114 -5.55 -9.49 5.81
CA SER A 114 -6.30 -10.43 4.98
C SER A 114 -5.44 -11.18 3.95
N ALA A 115 -4.17 -10.80 3.79
CA ALA A 115 -3.24 -11.38 2.82
C ALA A 115 -2.48 -12.59 3.42
N HIS A 116 -3.22 -13.63 3.80
CA HIS A 116 -2.72 -14.98 4.17
C HIS A 116 -1.40 -15.04 4.97
N GLY A 117 -1.41 -14.48 6.18
CA GLY A 117 -0.30 -14.66 7.13
C GLY A 117 0.96 -13.88 6.82
N MET A 118 0.93 -12.95 5.86
CA MET A 118 2.11 -12.15 5.50
C MET A 118 2.65 -11.28 6.64
N LEU A 119 1.83 -10.96 7.64
CA LEU A 119 2.24 -10.17 8.80
C LEU A 119 2.85 -11.02 9.93
N LYS A 120 2.79 -12.34 9.85
CA LYS A 120 3.29 -13.22 10.91
C LYS A 120 4.79 -13.03 11.15
N GLY A 121 5.15 -12.60 12.37
CA GLY A 121 6.52 -12.33 12.77
C GLY A 121 7.14 -11.05 12.21
N ARG A 122 6.38 -10.25 11.45
CA ARG A 122 6.85 -8.97 10.90
C ARG A 122 6.71 -7.84 11.92
N THR A 123 7.63 -6.90 11.89
CA THR A 123 7.50 -5.65 12.65
C THR A 123 6.85 -4.59 11.78
N CYS A 124 5.79 -3.94 12.28
CA CYS A 124 5.09 -2.92 11.51
C CYS A 124 4.36 -1.92 12.41
N THR A 125 3.88 -0.86 11.81
CA THR A 125 3.02 0.14 12.43
C THR A 125 1.74 0.33 11.61
N SER A 126 0.73 0.96 12.20
CA SER A 126 -0.54 1.28 11.55
C SER A 126 -1.20 2.44 12.28
N PHE A 127 -2.34 2.89 11.78
CA PHE A 127 -3.21 3.72 12.60
C PHE A 127 -3.53 2.97 13.91
N PHE A 128 -3.44 3.69 15.04
CA PHE A 128 -3.48 3.06 16.37
C PHE A 128 -4.77 2.27 16.64
N ALA A 129 -5.90 2.69 16.06
CA ALA A 129 -7.20 2.06 16.31
C ALA A 129 -7.30 0.62 15.78
N ILE A 130 -6.40 0.20 14.88
CA ILE A 130 -6.38 -1.15 14.31
C ILE A 130 -5.20 -2.00 14.81
N GLN A 131 -4.48 -1.52 15.84
CA GLN A 131 -3.30 -2.22 16.36
C GLN A 131 -3.60 -3.66 16.81
N ASP A 132 -4.79 -3.90 17.35
CA ASP A 132 -5.18 -5.23 17.81
C ASP A 132 -5.40 -6.19 16.64
N ASP A 133 -5.99 -5.72 15.54
CA ASP A 133 -6.13 -6.52 14.31
C ASP A 133 -4.77 -6.91 13.76
N VAL A 134 -3.82 -5.96 13.75
CA VAL A 134 -2.45 -6.18 13.25
C VAL A 134 -1.69 -7.18 14.14
N ARG A 135 -1.82 -7.05 15.47
CA ARG A 135 -1.25 -8.02 16.43
C ARG A 135 -1.88 -9.40 16.28
N ASN A 136 -3.20 -9.46 16.12
CA ASN A 136 -3.92 -10.74 15.91
C ASN A 136 -3.55 -11.41 14.59
N ALA A 137 -3.11 -10.65 13.58
CA ALA A 137 -2.53 -11.18 12.34
C ALA A 137 -1.08 -11.70 12.53
N GLY A 138 -0.52 -11.61 13.74
CA GLY A 138 0.79 -12.15 14.11
C GLY A 138 1.96 -11.20 14.01
N ALA A 139 1.72 -9.89 13.84
CA ALA A 139 2.77 -8.88 13.75
C ALA A 139 3.22 -8.37 15.13
N HIS A 140 4.46 -7.86 15.19
CA HIS A 140 4.98 -7.01 16.26
C HIS A 140 4.64 -5.56 15.94
N TRP A 141 3.53 -5.07 16.49
CA TRP A 141 3.11 -3.70 16.27
C TRP A 141 3.91 -2.73 17.18
N VAL A 142 4.44 -1.66 16.57
CA VAL A 142 5.15 -0.58 17.25
C VAL A 142 4.60 0.78 16.82
N ASP A 143 4.63 1.78 17.69
CA ASP A 143 4.21 3.14 17.38
C ASP A 143 5.40 3.97 16.90
N HIS A 144 5.68 3.92 15.61
CA HIS A 144 6.72 4.70 14.95
C HIS A 144 6.19 5.37 13.68
N GLU A 145 6.73 6.53 13.35
CA GLU A 145 6.39 7.31 12.15
C GLU A 145 6.49 6.45 10.88
N VAL A 146 7.56 5.68 10.76
CA VAL A 146 7.78 4.72 9.70
C VAL A 146 8.51 3.49 10.23
N VAL A 147 8.09 2.32 9.78
CA VAL A 147 8.75 1.05 10.06
C VAL A 147 9.09 0.38 8.74
N VAL A 148 10.36 0.01 8.59
CA VAL A 148 10.84 -0.80 7.47
C VAL A 148 11.24 -2.17 8.01
N ASP A 149 10.64 -3.20 7.48
CA ASP A 149 10.97 -4.58 7.75
C ASP A 149 11.17 -5.27 6.39
N ASN A 150 12.42 -5.39 5.96
CA ASN A 150 12.79 -5.86 4.62
C ASN A 150 12.03 -5.10 3.50
N ASN A 151 11.15 -5.80 2.78
CA ASN A 151 10.32 -5.26 1.70
C ASN A 151 9.01 -4.60 2.18
N LEU A 152 8.72 -4.64 3.48
CA LEU A 152 7.52 -4.05 4.06
C LEU A 152 7.82 -2.67 4.64
N VAL A 153 7.10 -1.65 4.17
CA VAL A 153 7.17 -0.28 4.68
C VAL A 153 5.80 0.10 5.22
N THR A 154 5.74 0.54 6.47
CA THR A 154 4.46 0.90 7.10
C THR A 154 4.53 2.23 7.82
N SER A 155 3.42 2.97 7.87
CA SER A 155 3.24 4.23 8.58
C SER A 155 1.84 4.36 9.17
N ARG A 156 1.62 5.38 10.00
CA ARG A 156 0.42 5.47 10.86
C ARG A 156 -0.70 6.32 10.28
N LYS A 157 -0.35 7.45 9.64
CA LYS A 157 -1.29 8.54 9.34
C LYS A 157 -0.72 9.49 8.28
N PRO A 158 -1.53 10.41 7.72
CA PRO A 158 -1.09 11.30 6.64
C PRO A 158 0.15 12.15 6.95
N GLU A 159 0.34 12.57 8.19
CA GLU A 159 1.51 13.36 8.59
C GLU A 159 2.82 12.58 8.43
N ASP A 160 2.77 11.26 8.43
CA ASP A 160 3.93 10.38 8.25
C ASP A 160 4.31 10.17 6.76
N LEU A 161 3.51 10.66 5.82
CA LEU A 161 3.70 10.43 4.37
C LEU A 161 5.09 10.80 3.83
N PRO A 162 5.74 11.90 4.27
CA PRO A 162 7.09 12.20 3.80
C PRO A 162 8.10 11.11 4.14
N ALA A 163 8.10 10.63 5.39
CA ALA A 163 8.97 9.54 5.85
C ALA A 163 8.61 8.21 5.16
N PHE A 164 7.31 7.90 5.06
CA PHE A 164 6.79 6.74 4.37
C PHE A 164 7.24 6.65 2.92
N CYS A 165 7.04 7.71 2.13
CA CYS A 165 7.42 7.70 0.73
C CYS A 165 8.94 7.70 0.53
N LYS A 166 9.69 8.37 1.42
CA LYS A 166 11.16 8.30 1.40
C LYS A 166 11.63 6.86 1.58
N ALA A 167 11.16 6.16 2.62
CA ALA A 167 11.50 4.77 2.89
C ALA A 167 11.09 3.83 1.73
N ALA A 168 9.88 4.01 1.18
CA ALA A 168 9.43 3.21 0.03
C ALA A 168 10.34 3.38 -1.19
N ILE A 169 10.81 4.60 -1.48
CA ILE A 169 11.76 4.87 -2.57
C ILE A 169 13.12 4.23 -2.28
N GLU A 170 13.60 4.27 -1.05
CA GLU A 170 14.87 3.66 -0.64
C GLU A 170 14.83 2.13 -0.82
N VAL A 171 13.75 1.47 -0.40
CA VAL A 171 13.55 0.02 -0.64
C VAL A 171 13.49 -0.30 -2.13
N LEU A 172 12.71 0.46 -2.93
CA LEU A 172 12.60 0.25 -4.38
C LEU A 172 13.93 0.46 -5.11
N SER A 173 14.79 1.32 -4.58
CA SER A 173 16.12 1.61 -5.15
C SER A 173 17.21 0.62 -4.71
N GLY A 174 16.89 -0.33 -3.81
CA GLY A 174 17.85 -1.27 -3.24
C GLY A 174 18.87 -0.62 -2.27
N VAL A 175 18.55 0.53 -1.71
CA VAL A 175 19.42 1.24 -0.74
C VAL A 175 19.16 0.75 0.68
N LEU A 176 17.92 0.36 0.98
CA LEU A 176 17.53 -0.35 2.19
C LEU A 176 17.20 -1.80 1.80
N VAL A 177 18.03 -2.72 2.20
CA VAL A 177 17.81 -4.17 2.11
C VAL A 177 18.04 -4.78 3.48
#